data_fdeeb1d62c10ae313ff303a55ed80750
#
_entry.id   fdeeb1d62c10ae313ff303a55ed80750
#
_cell.length_a   1.000
_cell.length_b   1.000
_cell.length_c   1.000
_cell.angle_alpha   90.00
_cell.angle_beta   90.00
_cell.angle_gamma   90.00
#
_symmetry.space_group_name_H-M   'P 1'
#
loop_
_entity.id
_entity.type
_entity.pdbx_description
1 polymer ?
#
loop_
_entity_poly.entity_id
_entity_poly.type
_entity_poly.pdbx_seq_one_letter_code
_entity_poly.pdbx_strand_id
1 'polypeptide(L)'
;MTNEPLERFAYARLPSCSVAPRGVVVHFMGLGSQWQAKEGEELHGLEREGAAAAAAAGAIYVVPYLDPWNWMNAVAVAETDRIVGLALARAGLPPDAPVVSTGGSMGGLCALVWPRYTRRRVVAVAANCPVCDLPFHYTERPDLPRTLRAAFGAEPDFAAALRAHSPLHLAPELPDVPYAVFHCAEDSSVAKAAHSDPFVAAMRALGRRVEYVEVPGRGHCDLDDDARRRYAAFAAASL
;
A
#
# COMPACT_ATOMS: atom_id res chain seq x y z
N MET A 1 -3.92 25.73 -10.64
CA MET A 1 -4.05 24.25 -10.55
C MET A 1 -3.46 23.69 -11.84
N THR A 2 -2.41 22.91 -11.78
CA THR A 2 -1.74 22.32 -12.94
C THR A 2 -2.70 21.34 -13.61
N ASN A 3 -2.98 21.56 -14.88
CA ASN A 3 -3.88 20.73 -15.70
C ASN A 3 -3.13 19.47 -16.21
N GLU A 4 -2.32 18.84 -15.32
CA GLU A 4 -1.56 17.65 -15.68
C GLU A 4 -2.48 16.43 -15.67
N PRO A 5 -2.47 15.61 -16.72
CA PRO A 5 -3.30 14.41 -16.77
C PRO A 5 -2.79 13.37 -15.76
N LEU A 6 -3.69 12.82 -14.96
CA LEU A 6 -3.39 11.80 -13.94
C LEU A 6 -2.67 10.57 -14.55
N GLU A 7 -3.07 10.19 -15.75
CA GLU A 7 -2.58 9.01 -16.47
C GLU A 7 -1.06 9.08 -16.78
N ARG A 8 -0.46 10.27 -16.71
CA ARG A 8 0.98 10.44 -16.84
C ARG A 8 1.76 9.93 -15.62
N PHE A 9 1.13 9.88 -14.45
CA PHE A 9 1.77 9.63 -13.17
C PHE A 9 1.25 8.39 -12.46
N ALA A 10 0.14 7.83 -12.93
CA ALA A 10 -0.49 6.68 -12.33
C ALA A 10 -1.38 5.94 -13.34
N TYR A 11 -1.55 4.63 -13.15
CA TYR A 11 -2.74 3.97 -13.64
C TYR A 11 -3.93 4.45 -12.82
N ALA A 12 -5.03 4.76 -13.47
CA ALA A 12 -6.26 5.15 -12.79
C ALA A 12 -7.48 4.49 -13.43
N ARG A 13 -8.31 3.86 -12.59
CA ARG A 13 -9.64 3.37 -12.98
C ARG A 13 -10.70 4.21 -12.27
N LEU A 14 -11.49 4.91 -13.05
CA LEU A 14 -12.60 5.71 -12.54
C LEU A 14 -13.83 4.81 -12.27
N PRO A 15 -14.71 5.18 -11.33
CA PRO A 15 -16.02 4.58 -11.21
C PRO A 15 -16.83 4.76 -12.50
N SER A 16 -17.82 3.90 -12.71
CA SER A 16 -18.75 4.09 -13.85
C SER A 16 -19.51 5.42 -13.69
N CYS A 17 -19.90 6.04 -14.80
CA CYS A 17 -20.64 7.32 -14.79
C CYS A 17 -21.99 7.26 -14.06
N SER A 18 -22.51 6.07 -13.77
CA SER A 18 -23.73 5.85 -12.99
C SER A 18 -23.51 5.84 -11.47
N VAL A 19 -22.25 5.84 -11.00
CA VAL A 19 -21.90 5.80 -9.57
C VAL A 19 -21.20 7.10 -9.18
N ALA A 20 -21.74 7.79 -8.19
CA ALA A 20 -21.13 9.03 -7.69
C ALA A 20 -19.77 8.73 -7.05
N PRO A 21 -18.71 9.50 -7.37
CA PRO A 21 -17.42 9.37 -6.72
C PRO A 21 -17.50 9.59 -5.21
N ARG A 22 -16.82 8.76 -4.42
CA ARG A 22 -16.83 8.82 -2.95
C ARG A 22 -15.45 9.01 -2.34
N GLY A 23 -14.38 8.54 -3.01
CA GLY A 23 -13.03 8.60 -2.50
C GLY A 23 -12.02 7.95 -3.44
N VAL A 24 -10.86 7.64 -2.91
CA VAL A 24 -9.75 7.02 -3.64
C VAL A 24 -9.30 5.75 -2.93
N VAL A 25 -9.06 4.68 -3.68
CA VAL A 25 -8.23 3.55 -3.24
C VAL A 25 -6.88 3.70 -3.92
N VAL A 26 -5.83 3.96 -3.16
CA VAL A 26 -4.45 3.94 -3.66
C VAL A 26 -3.85 2.57 -3.43
N HIS A 27 -3.26 1.99 -4.48
CA HIS A 27 -2.61 0.68 -4.42
C HIS A 27 -1.13 0.79 -4.76
N PHE A 28 -0.29 0.32 -3.86
CA PHE A 28 1.15 0.31 -4.01
C PHE A 28 1.63 -1.06 -4.50
N MET A 29 2.42 -1.06 -5.56
CA MET A 29 2.97 -2.26 -6.16
C MET A 29 4.16 -2.80 -5.36
N GLY A 30 4.43 -4.09 -5.49
CA GLY A 30 5.60 -4.75 -4.94
C GLY A 30 6.91 -4.29 -5.60
N LEU A 31 8.03 -4.78 -5.09
CA LEU A 31 9.39 -4.43 -5.56
C LEU A 31 9.54 -4.70 -7.06
N GLY A 32 9.81 -3.66 -7.83
CA GLY A 32 10.02 -3.75 -9.29
C GLY A 32 8.77 -3.94 -10.13
N SER A 33 7.56 -4.03 -9.53
CA SER A 33 6.33 -4.38 -10.26
C SER A 33 5.63 -3.20 -10.94
N GLN A 34 6.04 -1.97 -10.69
CA GLN A 34 5.44 -0.75 -11.27
C GLN A 34 5.49 -0.69 -12.80
N TRP A 35 6.39 -1.42 -13.41
CA TRP A 35 6.55 -1.51 -14.87
C TRP A 35 5.30 -1.99 -15.58
N GLN A 36 4.64 -2.99 -15.03
CA GLN A 36 3.48 -3.63 -15.66
C GLN A 36 2.32 -2.66 -15.86
N ALA A 37 2.02 -1.84 -14.85
CA ALA A 37 0.97 -0.84 -14.95
C ALA A 37 1.32 0.30 -15.90
N LYS A 38 2.61 0.67 -16.02
CA LYS A 38 3.08 1.79 -16.84
C LYS A 38 3.10 1.48 -18.33
N GLU A 39 3.36 0.25 -18.72
CA GLU A 39 3.44 -0.18 -20.13
C GLU A 39 2.07 -0.51 -20.75
N GLY A 40 0.97 -0.24 -20.03
CA GLY A 40 -0.39 -0.49 -20.52
C GLY A 40 -0.81 -1.95 -20.44
N GLU A 41 -0.06 -2.78 -19.72
CA GLU A 41 -0.49 -4.13 -19.42
C GLU A 41 -1.73 -4.09 -18.51
N GLU A 42 -2.64 -5.03 -18.73
CA GLU A 42 -3.84 -5.15 -17.90
C GLU A 42 -3.43 -5.51 -16.47
N LEU A 43 -4.07 -4.89 -15.48
CA LEU A 43 -3.95 -5.30 -14.09
C LEU A 43 -4.35 -6.77 -13.93
N HIS A 44 -3.59 -7.52 -13.15
CA HIS A 44 -3.82 -8.94 -12.91
C HIS A 44 -4.20 -9.21 -11.45
N GLY A 45 -4.80 -10.38 -11.21
CA GLY A 45 -5.05 -10.89 -9.86
C GLY A 45 -5.70 -9.86 -8.93
N LEU A 46 -5.03 -9.61 -7.81
CA LEU A 46 -5.50 -8.74 -6.73
C LEU A 46 -5.74 -7.29 -7.18
N GLU A 47 -4.87 -6.74 -8.02
CA GLU A 47 -4.99 -5.37 -8.52
C GLU A 47 -6.22 -5.18 -9.39
N ARG A 48 -6.50 -6.14 -10.28
CA ARG A 48 -7.69 -6.13 -11.15
C ARG A 48 -8.98 -6.25 -10.34
N GLU A 49 -9.02 -7.16 -9.39
CA GLU A 49 -10.18 -7.35 -8.51
C GLU A 49 -10.39 -6.13 -7.61
N GLY A 50 -9.32 -5.60 -7.03
CA GLY A 50 -9.35 -4.37 -6.23
C GLY A 50 -9.86 -3.17 -7.03
N ALA A 51 -9.38 -2.98 -8.26
CA ALA A 51 -9.82 -1.91 -9.14
C ALA A 51 -11.30 -2.05 -9.54
N ALA A 52 -11.78 -3.29 -9.75
CA ALA A 52 -13.18 -3.55 -10.05
C ALA A 52 -14.08 -3.27 -8.85
N ALA A 53 -13.71 -3.74 -7.66
CA ALA A 53 -14.44 -3.53 -6.42
C ALA A 53 -14.49 -2.04 -6.02
N ALA A 54 -13.36 -1.33 -6.13
CA ALA A 54 -13.27 0.10 -5.87
C ALA A 54 -14.19 0.90 -6.81
N ALA A 55 -14.13 0.63 -8.11
CA ALA A 55 -14.97 1.30 -9.09
C ALA A 55 -16.48 1.05 -8.86
N ALA A 56 -16.86 -0.17 -8.49
CA ALA A 56 -18.24 -0.51 -8.13
C ALA A 56 -18.72 0.22 -6.86
N ALA A 57 -17.82 0.47 -5.90
CA ALA A 57 -18.11 1.23 -4.68
C ALA A 57 -18.05 2.76 -4.87
N GLY A 58 -17.80 3.26 -6.07
CA GLY A 58 -17.66 4.69 -6.33
C GLY A 58 -16.29 5.26 -6.00
N ALA A 59 -15.27 4.43 -5.88
CA ALA A 59 -13.89 4.89 -5.66
C ALA A 59 -13.09 4.97 -6.95
N ILE A 60 -12.18 5.94 -7.03
CA ILE A 60 -11.11 5.92 -8.03
C ILE A 60 -10.03 4.97 -7.52
N TYR A 61 -9.68 3.97 -8.30
CA TYR A 61 -8.53 3.12 -8.00
C TYR A 61 -7.30 3.68 -8.68
N VAL A 62 -6.24 3.92 -7.93
CA VAL A 62 -5.01 4.56 -8.40
C VAL A 62 -3.80 3.71 -8.05
N VAL A 63 -2.95 3.45 -9.05
CA VAL A 63 -1.63 2.82 -8.86
C VAL A 63 -0.56 3.85 -9.25
N PRO A 64 0.11 4.49 -8.28
CA PRO A 64 1.14 5.50 -8.54
C PRO A 64 2.35 4.90 -9.26
N TYR A 65 2.91 5.62 -10.25
CA TYR A 65 4.19 5.27 -10.90
C TYR A 65 5.35 5.83 -10.09
N LEU A 66 5.69 5.13 -9.01
CA LEU A 66 6.80 5.47 -8.14
C LEU A 66 8.10 4.81 -8.60
N ASP A 67 9.23 5.23 -8.03
CA ASP A 67 10.49 4.52 -8.21
C ASP A 67 10.33 3.05 -7.77
N PRO A 68 10.87 2.07 -8.53
CA PRO A 68 10.71 0.64 -8.24
C PRO A 68 11.33 0.20 -6.91
N TRP A 69 12.18 1.02 -6.30
CA TRP A 69 12.81 0.79 -4.99
C TRP A 69 12.51 1.92 -4.00
N ASN A 70 11.31 2.48 -4.06
CA ASN A 70 10.94 3.67 -3.28
C ASN A 70 10.84 3.44 -1.75
N TRP A 71 10.49 2.22 -1.30
CA TRP A 71 10.34 1.88 0.12
C TRP A 71 9.59 2.94 0.95
N MET A 72 8.70 3.68 0.31
CA MET A 72 7.94 4.81 0.85
C MET A 72 8.84 5.90 1.46
N ASN A 73 9.96 6.22 0.81
CA ASN A 73 10.81 7.35 1.20
C ASN A 73 10.08 8.70 1.04
N ALA A 74 10.69 9.79 1.47
CA ALA A 74 10.06 11.11 1.48
C ALA A 74 9.60 11.57 0.07
N VAL A 75 10.32 11.19 -0.98
CA VAL A 75 9.94 11.48 -2.39
C VAL A 75 8.67 10.72 -2.76
N ALA A 76 8.61 9.43 -2.43
CA ALA A 76 7.44 8.60 -2.70
C ALA A 76 6.19 9.09 -1.94
N VAL A 77 6.35 9.54 -0.70
CA VAL A 77 5.25 10.16 0.07
C VAL A 77 4.74 11.40 -0.66
N ALA A 78 5.62 12.34 -1.04
CA ALA A 78 5.24 13.57 -1.71
C ALA A 78 4.58 13.33 -3.08
N GLU A 79 5.12 12.41 -3.87
CA GLU A 79 4.54 12.04 -5.17
C GLU A 79 3.18 11.36 -5.01
N THR A 80 3.01 10.47 -4.04
CA THR A 80 1.71 9.83 -3.76
C THR A 80 0.68 10.88 -3.35
N ASP A 81 1.03 11.82 -2.47
CA ASP A 81 0.15 12.92 -2.06
C ASP A 81 -0.29 13.77 -3.26
N ARG A 82 0.64 14.08 -4.16
CA ARG A 82 0.35 14.81 -5.39
C ARG A 82 -0.61 14.03 -6.29
N ILE A 83 -0.32 12.76 -6.55
CA ILE A 83 -1.12 11.89 -7.43
C ILE A 83 -2.53 11.70 -6.88
N VAL A 84 -2.68 11.42 -5.59
CA VAL A 84 -4.01 11.33 -4.94
C VAL A 84 -4.76 12.66 -5.06
N GLY A 85 -4.05 13.80 -4.91
CA GLY A 85 -4.66 15.12 -5.15
C GLY A 85 -5.18 15.31 -6.57
N LEU A 86 -4.45 14.86 -7.59
CA LEU A 86 -4.91 14.88 -8.99
C LEU A 86 -6.13 13.96 -9.19
N ALA A 87 -6.15 12.79 -8.58
CA ALA A 87 -7.27 11.86 -8.65
C ALA A 87 -8.55 12.46 -8.02
N LEU A 88 -8.43 13.06 -6.84
CA LEU A 88 -9.53 13.74 -6.18
C LEU A 88 -10.08 14.90 -7.03
N ALA A 89 -9.19 15.76 -7.55
CA ALA A 89 -9.57 16.87 -8.40
C ALA A 89 -10.28 16.41 -9.70
N ARG A 90 -9.78 15.32 -10.30
CA ARG A 90 -10.41 14.75 -11.51
C ARG A 90 -11.83 14.25 -11.26
N ALA A 91 -12.10 13.77 -10.06
CA ALA A 91 -13.44 13.32 -9.67
C ALA A 91 -14.33 14.43 -9.12
N GLY A 92 -13.85 15.65 -9.02
CA GLY A 92 -14.59 16.74 -8.36
C GLY A 92 -14.76 16.53 -6.85
N LEU A 93 -13.90 15.73 -6.23
CA LEU A 93 -13.94 15.45 -4.79
C LEU A 93 -13.13 16.49 -4.00
N PRO A 94 -13.54 16.79 -2.76
CA PRO A 94 -12.79 17.69 -1.89
C PRO A 94 -11.42 17.09 -1.49
N PRO A 95 -10.43 17.95 -1.14
CA PRO A 95 -9.07 17.49 -0.81
C PRO A 95 -8.98 16.54 0.39
N ASP A 96 -9.98 16.54 1.26
CA ASP A 96 -10.12 15.71 2.47
C ASP A 96 -11.08 14.52 2.28
N ALA A 97 -11.47 14.23 1.04
CA ALA A 97 -12.25 13.03 0.73
C ALA A 97 -11.50 11.76 1.21
N PRO A 98 -12.24 10.70 1.59
CA PRO A 98 -11.62 9.51 2.16
C PRO A 98 -10.69 8.80 1.18
N VAL A 99 -9.58 8.28 1.71
CA VAL A 99 -8.60 7.48 0.97
C VAL A 99 -8.37 6.17 1.69
N VAL A 100 -8.41 5.07 0.95
CA VAL A 100 -7.98 3.75 1.45
C VAL A 100 -6.61 3.43 0.88
N SER A 101 -5.67 3.04 1.75
CA SER A 101 -4.30 2.69 1.39
C SER A 101 -4.17 1.18 1.26
N THR A 102 -3.70 0.68 0.12
CA THR A 102 -3.59 -0.77 -0.15
C THR A 102 -2.27 -1.12 -0.82
N GLY A 103 -1.79 -2.37 -0.69
CA GLY A 103 -0.59 -2.82 -1.38
C GLY A 103 -0.12 -4.22 -0.99
N GLY A 104 0.84 -4.76 -1.73
CA GLY A 104 1.45 -6.07 -1.48
C GLY A 104 2.98 -6.02 -1.41
N SER A 105 3.60 -6.87 -0.59
CA SER A 105 5.07 -6.96 -0.45
C SER A 105 5.69 -5.62 -0.01
N MET A 106 6.64 -5.06 -0.77
CA MET A 106 7.10 -3.67 -0.59
C MET A 106 5.93 -2.69 -0.65
N GLY A 107 4.96 -2.89 -1.56
CA GLY A 107 3.75 -2.08 -1.61
C GLY A 107 2.89 -2.20 -0.36
N GLY A 108 2.90 -3.36 0.30
CA GLY A 108 2.26 -3.57 1.60
C GLY A 108 2.92 -2.72 2.70
N LEU A 109 4.25 -2.66 2.71
CA LEU A 109 4.98 -1.69 3.56
C LEU A 109 4.55 -0.25 3.21
N CYS A 110 4.54 0.10 1.92
CA CYS A 110 4.15 1.45 1.48
C CYS A 110 2.74 1.80 1.96
N ALA A 111 1.80 0.85 1.86
CA ALA A 111 0.43 1.02 2.32
C ALA A 111 0.33 1.30 3.83
N LEU A 112 1.19 0.66 4.64
CA LEU A 112 1.24 0.83 6.09
C LEU A 112 1.99 2.10 6.50
N VAL A 113 3.03 2.50 5.77
CA VAL A 113 3.89 3.65 6.13
C VAL A 113 3.31 4.98 5.67
N TRP A 114 2.79 5.05 4.43
CA TRP A 114 2.26 6.28 3.86
C TRP A 114 1.24 7.01 4.77
N PRO A 115 0.29 6.34 5.44
CA PRO A 115 -0.67 6.97 6.34
C PRO A 115 -0.04 7.77 7.50
N ARG A 116 1.19 7.47 7.90
CA ARG A 116 1.93 8.21 8.93
C ARG A 116 2.42 9.57 8.44
N TYR A 117 2.76 9.67 7.16
CA TYR A 117 3.45 10.84 6.60
C TYR A 117 2.58 11.70 5.69
N THR A 118 1.49 11.15 5.17
CA THR A 118 0.58 11.87 4.27
C THR A 118 -0.25 12.93 5.00
N ARG A 119 -0.66 13.95 4.24
CA ARG A 119 -1.68 14.92 4.66
C ARG A 119 -3.09 14.53 4.20
N ARG A 120 -3.24 13.40 3.51
CA ARG A 120 -4.53 12.90 3.06
C ARG A 120 -5.29 12.21 4.18
N ARG A 121 -6.61 12.25 4.11
CA ARG A 121 -7.49 11.58 5.07
C ARG A 121 -7.54 10.08 4.76
N VAL A 122 -6.57 9.31 5.25
CA VAL A 122 -6.61 7.85 5.18
C VAL A 122 -7.62 7.33 6.19
N VAL A 123 -8.55 6.47 5.74
CA VAL A 123 -9.66 5.93 6.55
C VAL A 123 -9.55 4.44 6.80
N ALA A 124 -8.75 3.71 6.02
CA ALA A 124 -8.45 2.30 6.22
C ALA A 124 -7.17 1.89 5.49
N VAL A 125 -6.56 0.79 5.90
CA VAL A 125 -5.34 0.23 5.31
C VAL A 125 -5.49 -1.28 5.11
N ALA A 126 -5.17 -1.78 3.90
CA ALA A 126 -5.08 -3.21 3.63
C ALA A 126 -3.69 -3.56 3.07
N ALA A 127 -3.03 -4.55 3.67
CA ALA A 127 -1.69 -4.98 3.27
C ALA A 127 -1.63 -6.50 3.06
N ASN A 128 -1.05 -6.92 1.93
CA ASN A 128 -0.82 -8.32 1.59
C ASN A 128 0.65 -8.66 1.68
N CYS A 129 1.03 -9.63 2.51
CA CYS A 129 2.41 -10.07 2.76
C CYS A 129 3.37 -8.87 2.96
N PRO A 130 3.04 -7.90 3.85
CA PRO A 130 3.81 -6.67 3.95
C PRO A 130 5.17 -6.90 4.59
N VAL A 131 6.18 -6.19 4.09
CA VAL A 131 7.42 -5.99 4.84
C VAL A 131 7.13 -5.05 6.02
N CYS A 132 7.44 -5.48 7.25
CA CYS A 132 7.14 -4.67 8.45
C CYS A 132 8.37 -4.24 9.25
N ASP A 133 9.53 -4.89 9.05
CA ASP A 133 10.79 -4.57 9.71
C ASP A 133 11.91 -4.39 8.67
N LEU A 134 12.25 -3.15 8.32
CA LEU A 134 13.31 -2.88 7.34
C LEU A 134 14.72 -3.18 7.85
N PRO A 135 15.09 -2.90 9.12
CA PRO A 135 16.37 -3.37 9.68
C PRO A 135 16.59 -4.87 9.52
N PHE A 136 15.60 -5.69 9.83
CA PHE A 136 15.65 -7.14 9.63
C PHE A 136 15.69 -7.49 8.13
N HIS A 137 14.79 -6.91 7.34
CA HIS A 137 14.67 -7.16 5.90
C HIS A 137 15.96 -6.82 5.13
N TYR A 138 16.72 -5.81 5.57
CA TYR A 138 18.02 -5.46 5.00
C TYR A 138 19.02 -6.63 5.00
N THR A 139 18.88 -7.57 5.94
CA THR A 139 19.76 -8.74 6.08
C THR A 139 19.15 -10.04 5.55
N GLU A 140 17.87 -10.02 5.17
CA GLU A 140 17.10 -11.24 4.85
C GLU A 140 17.51 -11.87 3.52
N ARG A 141 17.87 -11.03 2.52
CA ARG A 141 18.30 -11.47 1.19
C ARG A 141 19.41 -10.58 0.64
N PRO A 142 20.33 -11.15 -0.18
CA PRO A 142 21.50 -10.41 -0.67
C PRO A 142 21.19 -9.29 -1.67
N ASP A 143 20.02 -9.29 -2.30
CA ASP A 143 19.58 -8.24 -3.24
C ASP A 143 19.01 -7.00 -2.56
N LEU A 144 18.50 -7.12 -1.34
CA LEU A 144 17.78 -6.05 -0.64
C LEU A 144 18.64 -4.86 -0.20
N PRO A 145 19.90 -5.05 0.28
CA PRO A 145 20.74 -3.93 0.69
C PRO A 145 20.90 -2.87 -0.39
N ARG A 146 21.00 -3.27 -1.66
CA ARG A 146 21.11 -2.34 -2.79
C ARG A 146 19.87 -1.47 -2.93
N THR A 147 18.68 -2.06 -2.83
CA THR A 147 17.40 -1.35 -3.02
C THR A 147 17.12 -0.38 -1.86
N LEU A 148 17.40 -0.80 -0.63
CA LEU A 148 17.24 0.03 0.57
C LEU A 148 18.25 1.16 0.62
N ARG A 149 19.50 0.93 0.18
CA ARG A 149 20.47 2.02 0.05
C ARG A 149 20.12 3.00 -1.07
N ALA A 150 19.50 2.56 -2.15
CA ALA A 150 18.98 3.47 -3.18
C ALA A 150 17.87 4.39 -2.61
N ALA A 151 17.00 3.86 -1.76
CA ALA A 151 15.92 4.63 -1.15
C ALA A 151 16.38 5.60 -0.05
N PHE A 152 17.33 5.19 0.80
CA PHE A 152 17.67 5.87 2.05
C PHE A 152 19.17 6.17 2.22
N GLY A 153 20.02 5.86 1.24
CA GLY A 153 21.47 6.01 1.38
C GLY A 153 21.96 7.46 1.49
N ALA A 154 21.13 8.44 1.12
CA ALA A 154 21.41 9.86 1.31
C ALA A 154 21.04 10.38 2.72
N GLU A 155 20.33 9.59 3.52
CA GLU A 155 19.96 9.98 4.88
C GLU A 155 21.19 9.99 5.81
N PRO A 156 21.33 11.00 6.68
CA PRO A 156 22.50 11.12 7.58
C PRO A 156 22.66 9.92 8.52
N ASP A 157 21.57 9.31 8.96
CA ASP A 157 21.54 8.09 9.74
C ASP A 157 20.68 7.04 9.01
N PHE A 158 21.34 6.19 8.25
CA PHE A 158 20.67 5.13 7.48
C PHE A 158 19.89 4.15 8.37
N ALA A 159 20.43 3.81 9.55
CA ALA A 159 19.76 2.88 10.45
C ALA A 159 18.49 3.50 11.07
N ALA A 160 18.53 4.77 11.40
CA ALA A 160 17.36 5.52 11.85
C ALA A 160 16.31 5.64 10.73
N ALA A 161 16.74 5.88 9.50
CA ALA A 161 15.84 5.96 8.35
C ALA A 161 15.12 4.62 8.09
N LEU A 162 15.81 3.48 8.19
CA LEU A 162 15.16 2.17 8.10
C LEU A 162 14.09 2.00 9.17
N ARG A 163 14.36 2.38 10.42
CA ARG A 163 13.35 2.31 11.51
C ARG A 163 12.18 3.26 11.27
N ALA A 164 12.44 4.48 10.83
CA ALA A 164 11.42 5.47 10.53
C ALA A 164 10.48 5.08 9.37
N HIS A 165 10.85 4.09 8.56
CA HIS A 165 10.02 3.58 7.47
C HIS A 165 9.65 2.10 7.67
N SER A 166 9.79 1.58 8.89
CA SER A 166 9.36 0.22 9.26
C SER A 166 8.02 0.24 9.97
N PRO A 167 6.95 -0.38 9.42
CA PRO A 167 5.64 -0.44 10.07
C PRO A 167 5.68 -0.92 11.52
N LEU A 168 6.52 -1.91 11.83
CA LEU A 168 6.68 -2.43 13.19
C LEU A 168 7.17 -1.35 14.16
N HIS A 169 8.15 -0.56 13.76
CA HIS A 169 8.69 0.51 14.59
C HIS A 169 7.77 1.74 14.66
N LEU A 170 6.99 1.95 13.60
CA LEU A 170 6.01 3.04 13.51
C LEU A 170 4.65 2.71 14.14
N ALA A 171 4.42 1.49 14.62
CA ALA A 171 3.11 1.07 15.13
C ALA A 171 2.46 2.05 16.12
N PRO A 172 3.19 2.66 17.08
CA PRO A 172 2.60 3.66 17.98
C PRO A 172 2.14 4.96 17.30
N GLU A 173 2.73 5.29 16.15
CA GLU A 173 2.52 6.55 15.43
C GLU A 173 1.53 6.41 14.26
N LEU A 174 1.16 5.18 13.91
CA LEU A 174 0.20 4.92 12.83
C LEU A 174 -1.20 5.43 13.24
N PRO A 175 -2.00 5.95 12.29
CA PRO A 175 -3.33 6.46 12.58
C PRO A 175 -4.27 5.37 13.13
N ASP A 176 -5.24 5.78 13.96
CA ASP A 176 -6.25 4.88 14.51
C ASP A 176 -7.40 4.68 13.52
N VAL A 177 -7.16 3.82 12.55
CA VAL A 177 -8.12 3.43 11.50
C VAL A 177 -8.19 1.89 11.43
N PRO A 178 -9.17 1.29 10.75
CA PRO A 178 -9.19 -0.15 10.49
C PRO A 178 -7.99 -0.59 9.63
N TYR A 179 -7.38 -1.70 10.03
CA TYR A 179 -6.33 -2.39 9.29
C TYR A 179 -6.77 -3.80 8.91
N ALA A 180 -6.44 -4.24 7.69
CA ALA A 180 -6.53 -5.64 7.29
C ALA A 180 -5.16 -6.10 6.79
N VAL A 181 -4.59 -7.10 7.44
CA VAL A 181 -3.29 -7.69 7.07
C VAL A 181 -3.54 -9.12 6.62
N PHE A 182 -3.12 -9.44 5.41
CA PHE A 182 -3.15 -10.77 4.84
C PHE A 182 -1.73 -11.29 4.72
N HIS A 183 -1.47 -12.54 5.08
CA HIS A 183 -0.15 -13.12 4.90
C HIS A 183 -0.25 -14.59 4.55
N CYS A 184 0.46 -14.98 3.48
CA CYS A 184 0.52 -16.35 3.03
C CYS A 184 1.45 -17.17 3.95
N ALA A 185 0.99 -18.33 4.41
CA ALA A 185 1.70 -19.11 5.43
C ALA A 185 3.07 -19.64 4.95
N GLU A 186 3.20 -19.91 3.64
CA GLU A 186 4.43 -20.44 3.03
C GLU A 186 5.24 -19.36 2.30
N ASP A 187 5.11 -18.10 2.73
CA ASP A 187 5.86 -16.98 2.16
C ASP A 187 7.35 -17.09 2.53
N SER A 188 8.17 -17.40 1.51
CA SER A 188 9.63 -17.49 1.62
C SER A 188 10.36 -16.18 1.24
N SER A 189 9.64 -15.18 0.75
CA SER A 189 10.20 -13.88 0.33
C SER A 189 10.14 -12.83 1.42
N VAL A 190 9.07 -12.88 2.24
CA VAL A 190 8.85 -12.02 3.40
C VAL A 190 8.38 -12.93 4.55
N ALA A 191 9.28 -13.24 5.46
CA ALA A 191 9.00 -14.20 6.54
C ALA A 191 7.91 -13.67 7.48
N LYS A 192 6.72 -14.31 7.47
CA LYS A 192 5.55 -13.94 8.28
C LYS A 192 5.91 -13.72 9.75
N ALA A 193 6.71 -14.64 10.32
CA ALA A 193 7.13 -14.60 11.73
C ALA A 193 8.02 -13.39 12.08
N ALA A 194 8.71 -12.81 11.10
CA ALA A 194 9.58 -11.65 11.31
C ALA A 194 8.88 -10.32 10.95
N HIS A 195 7.80 -10.37 10.18
CA HIS A 195 7.12 -9.18 9.66
C HIS A 195 5.69 -9.02 10.19
N SER A 196 4.72 -9.74 9.62
CA SER A 196 3.31 -9.52 9.95
C SER A 196 2.95 -9.93 11.38
N ASP A 197 3.48 -11.05 11.89
CA ASP A 197 3.15 -11.52 13.23
C ASP A 197 3.52 -10.49 14.31
N PRO A 198 4.77 -9.99 14.39
CA PRO A 198 5.14 -8.98 15.39
C PRO A 198 4.45 -7.63 15.15
N PHE A 199 4.22 -7.22 13.91
CA PHE A 199 3.50 -6.00 13.61
C PHE A 199 2.04 -6.06 14.10
N VAL A 200 1.32 -7.13 13.77
CA VAL A 200 -0.07 -7.32 14.21
C VAL A 200 -0.16 -7.42 15.74
N ALA A 201 0.79 -8.12 16.37
CA ALA A 201 0.85 -8.19 17.83
C ALA A 201 1.05 -6.80 18.47
N ALA A 202 1.96 -5.99 17.93
CA ALA A 202 2.21 -4.61 18.39
C ALA A 202 0.96 -3.72 18.21
N MET A 203 0.31 -3.78 17.05
CA MET A 203 -0.90 -3.00 16.78
C MET A 203 -2.05 -3.39 17.72
N ARG A 204 -2.25 -4.68 17.96
CA ARG A 204 -3.29 -5.17 18.91
C ARG A 204 -2.98 -4.77 20.35
N ALA A 205 -1.72 -4.80 20.77
CA ALA A 205 -1.30 -4.33 22.10
C ALA A 205 -1.58 -2.82 22.31
N LEU A 206 -1.57 -2.04 21.22
CA LEU A 206 -1.96 -0.62 21.21
C LEU A 206 -3.47 -0.39 21.10
N GLY A 207 -4.29 -1.46 21.12
CA GLY A 207 -5.74 -1.38 20.98
C GLY A 207 -6.25 -1.06 19.57
N ARG A 208 -5.39 -1.17 18.54
CA ARG A 208 -5.78 -0.91 17.14
C ARG A 208 -6.65 -2.03 16.58
N ARG A 209 -7.59 -1.67 15.71
CA ARG A 209 -8.46 -2.63 15.01
C ARG A 209 -7.70 -3.27 13.85
N VAL A 210 -7.26 -4.52 14.01
CA VAL A 210 -6.51 -5.26 12.99
C VAL A 210 -7.19 -6.59 12.71
N GLU A 211 -7.75 -6.72 11.51
CA GLU A 211 -8.10 -8.01 10.92
C GLU A 211 -6.81 -8.67 10.42
N TYR A 212 -6.52 -9.89 10.89
CA TYR A 212 -5.36 -10.64 10.43
C TYR A 212 -5.79 -11.96 9.82
N VAL A 213 -5.45 -12.15 8.55
CA VAL A 213 -5.83 -13.32 7.74
C VAL A 213 -4.57 -14.05 7.32
N GLU A 214 -4.37 -15.25 7.86
CA GLU A 214 -3.37 -16.18 7.37
C GLU A 214 -3.95 -17.01 6.25
N VAL A 215 -3.25 -17.12 5.11
CA VAL A 215 -3.66 -17.91 3.94
C VAL A 215 -2.79 -19.16 3.86
N PRO A 216 -3.31 -20.34 4.21
CA PRO A 216 -2.52 -21.57 4.25
C PRO A 216 -2.16 -22.09 2.86
N GLY A 217 -1.03 -22.78 2.74
CA GLY A 217 -0.60 -23.45 1.52
C GLY A 217 -0.30 -22.51 0.35
N ARG A 218 0.00 -21.23 0.65
CA ARG A 218 0.27 -20.21 -0.36
C ARG A 218 1.61 -19.51 -0.12
N GLY A 219 2.29 -19.23 -1.22
CA GLY A 219 3.54 -18.48 -1.25
C GLY A 219 3.35 -16.96 -1.30
N HIS A 220 4.43 -16.23 -1.53
CA HIS A 220 4.47 -14.77 -1.46
C HIS A 220 3.37 -14.08 -2.28
N CYS A 221 2.51 -13.32 -1.63
CA CYS A 221 1.41 -12.53 -2.21
C CYS A 221 0.36 -13.34 -2.98
N ASP A 222 0.38 -14.67 -2.96
CA ASP A 222 -0.55 -15.55 -3.67
C ASP A 222 -1.81 -15.81 -2.84
N LEU A 223 -2.65 -14.80 -2.68
CA LEU A 223 -3.94 -14.97 -1.99
C LEU A 223 -4.85 -15.92 -2.77
N ASP A 224 -5.53 -16.81 -2.06
CA ASP A 224 -6.61 -17.59 -2.66
C ASP A 224 -7.84 -16.72 -2.99
N ASP A 225 -8.84 -17.30 -3.66
CA ASP A 225 -10.02 -16.58 -4.14
C ASP A 225 -10.81 -15.93 -2.99
N ASP A 226 -10.87 -16.56 -1.81
CA ASP A 226 -11.59 -16.03 -0.66
C ASP A 226 -10.84 -14.83 -0.06
N ALA A 227 -9.56 -14.98 0.18
CA ALA A 227 -8.72 -13.92 0.70
C ALA A 227 -8.66 -12.70 -0.24
N ARG A 228 -8.61 -12.92 -1.58
CA ARG A 228 -8.67 -11.82 -2.55
C ARG A 228 -9.99 -11.07 -2.48
N ARG A 229 -11.12 -11.79 -2.43
CA ARG A 229 -12.44 -11.16 -2.28
C ARG A 229 -12.55 -10.36 -0.97
N ARG A 230 -12.06 -10.92 0.15
CA ARG A 230 -12.05 -10.23 1.46
C ARG A 230 -11.19 -8.98 1.43
N TYR A 231 -10.00 -9.05 0.83
CA TYR A 231 -9.12 -7.89 0.66
C TYR A 231 -9.78 -6.77 -0.15
N ALA A 232 -10.34 -7.11 -1.32
CA ALA A 232 -11.03 -6.15 -2.18
C ALA A 232 -12.28 -5.56 -1.51
N ALA A 233 -13.08 -6.40 -0.83
CA ALA A 233 -14.27 -5.99 -0.09
C ALA A 233 -13.94 -5.05 1.07
N PHE A 234 -12.88 -5.33 1.85
CA PHE A 234 -12.41 -4.45 2.91
C PHE A 234 -12.08 -3.06 2.38
N ALA A 235 -11.31 -2.97 1.29
CA ALA A 235 -10.95 -1.70 0.69
C ALA A 235 -12.18 -0.93 0.18
N ALA A 236 -13.11 -1.60 -0.48
CA ALA A 236 -14.32 -1.00 -1.04
C ALA A 236 -15.32 -0.54 0.04
N ALA A 237 -15.49 -1.33 1.11
CA ALA A 237 -16.45 -1.03 2.18
C ALA A 237 -15.97 0.09 3.14
N SER A 238 -14.70 0.45 3.09
CA SER A 238 -14.10 1.47 3.97
C SER A 238 -14.29 2.92 3.49
N LEU A 239 -14.94 3.13 2.33
CA LEU A 239 -15.18 4.45 1.70
C LEU A 239 -16.56 5.03 1.97
#